data_7581b23d3b17d4442e35643e16caff43
#
_entry.id   7581b23d3b17d4442e35643e16caff43
#
_cell.length_a   1.000
_cell.length_b   1.000
_cell.length_c   1.000
_cell.angle_alpha   90.00
_cell.angle_beta   90.00
_cell.angle_gamma   90.00
#
_symmetry.space_group_name_H-M   'P 1'
#
loop_
_entity.id
_entity.type
_entity.pdbx_description
1 polymer ?
#
loop_
_entity_poly.entity_id
_entity_poly.type
_entity_poly.pdbx_seq_one_letter_code
_entity_poly.pdbx_strand_id
1 'polypeptide(L)'
;MPSSKQIIGLMLSVILLESPIALAQDQSPAYARIVPADLKWSPLPSMPKGAQIAVLHGSPAKPGLFTIYVKLPANFKLPVHSHPDERVRTIISGTYYSAIGDKVDSSKLMAFPPGTFSHVPPKVWQFAETRDEQVVFQITGIGPTDIDYLNAADDPRKPQ
;
A
#
# COMPACT_ATOMS: atom_id res chain seq x y z
N MET A 1 80.20 24.38 41.45
CA MET A 1 78.84 23.92 41.66
C MET A 1 78.07 24.08 40.32
N PRO A 2 77.77 23.05 39.56
CA PRO A 2 77.08 23.17 38.30
C PRO A 2 75.59 22.94 38.51
N SER A 3 74.74 23.78 37.90
CA SER A 3 73.31 23.81 37.85
C SER A 3 72.77 22.73 36.89
N SER A 4 71.93 21.85 37.39
CA SER A 4 71.24 20.86 36.57
C SER A 4 70.01 21.47 35.82
N LYS A 5 70.11 21.51 34.50
CA LYS A 5 68.97 21.85 33.64
C LYS A 5 68.09 20.63 33.40
N GLN A 6 66.84 20.67 33.90
CA GLN A 6 65.83 19.69 33.61
C GLN A 6 65.28 19.97 32.21
N ILE A 7 65.36 18.98 31.33
CA ILE A 7 64.76 18.99 30.01
C ILE A 7 63.40 18.32 30.17
N ILE A 8 62.32 19.11 30.08
CA ILE A 8 60.91 18.59 30.06
C ILE A 8 60.63 18.14 28.62
N GLY A 9 60.63 16.84 28.42
CA GLY A 9 60.16 16.26 27.14
C GLY A 9 58.68 16.33 26.99
N LEU A 10 58.19 17.09 26.03
CA LEU A 10 56.76 17.16 25.66
C LEU A 10 56.43 15.96 24.78
N MET A 11 55.75 14.96 25.35
CA MET A 11 55.19 13.85 24.59
C MET A 11 53.90 14.31 23.87
N LEU A 12 54.00 14.43 22.54
CA LEU A 12 52.87 14.71 21.68
C LEU A 12 52.13 13.39 21.39
N SER A 13 51.01 13.15 22.12
CA SER A 13 50.14 12.00 21.87
C SER A 13 49.27 12.28 20.62
N VAL A 14 49.58 11.62 19.53
CA VAL A 14 48.73 11.63 18.33
C VAL A 14 47.57 10.68 18.55
N ILE A 15 46.37 11.21 18.78
CA ILE A 15 45.13 10.44 18.81
C ILE A 15 44.69 10.23 17.35
N LEU A 16 44.89 9.02 16.84
CA LEU A 16 44.29 8.56 15.58
C LEU A 16 42.79 8.36 15.81
N LEU A 17 41.97 9.28 15.31
CA LEU A 17 40.53 9.06 15.18
C LEU A 17 40.30 8.04 14.04
N GLU A 18 40.11 6.79 14.39
CA GLU A 18 39.58 5.80 13.46
C GLU A 18 38.10 6.09 13.22
N SER A 19 37.79 6.67 12.08
CA SER A 19 36.38 6.79 11.61
C SER A 19 35.87 5.40 11.25
N PRO A 20 34.74 4.93 11.81
CA PRO A 20 34.17 3.66 11.39
C PRO A 20 33.69 3.80 9.93
N ILE A 21 34.32 3.07 9.03
CA ILE A 21 33.82 2.88 7.67
C ILE A 21 32.55 2.08 7.82
N ALA A 22 31.40 2.77 7.76
CA ALA A 22 30.12 2.10 7.63
C ALA A 22 30.10 1.44 6.25
N LEU A 23 30.27 0.12 6.23
CA LEU A 23 30.00 -0.68 5.05
C LEU A 23 28.52 -0.47 4.72
N ALA A 24 28.24 0.28 3.67
CA ALA A 24 26.92 0.34 3.07
C ALA A 24 26.56 -1.11 2.68
N GLN A 25 25.60 -1.70 3.40
CA GLN A 25 25.04 -2.98 2.99
C GLN A 25 24.46 -2.78 1.60
N ASP A 26 24.98 -3.50 0.63
CA ASP A 26 24.42 -3.59 -0.71
C ASP A 26 22.99 -4.15 -0.60
N GLN A 27 22.01 -3.24 -0.59
CA GLN A 27 20.60 -3.58 -0.63
C GLN A 27 20.21 -3.78 -2.10
N SER A 28 20.83 -4.76 -2.74
CA SER A 28 20.30 -5.26 -4.01
C SER A 28 18.83 -5.64 -3.80
N PRO A 29 17.92 -5.15 -4.65
CA PRO A 29 16.49 -5.46 -4.49
C PRO A 29 16.33 -6.98 -4.57
N ALA A 30 15.87 -7.58 -3.45
CA ALA A 30 15.67 -9.02 -3.39
C ALA A 30 14.58 -9.44 -4.37
N TYR A 31 14.86 -10.43 -5.21
CA TYR A 31 13.84 -11.09 -6.01
C TYR A 31 12.75 -11.67 -5.10
N ALA A 32 11.50 -11.28 -5.33
CA ALA A 32 10.35 -11.78 -4.58
C ALA A 32 9.46 -12.67 -5.48
N ARG A 33 9.08 -13.83 -4.96
CA ARG A 33 8.08 -14.73 -5.55
C ARG A 33 7.04 -15.07 -4.50
N ILE A 34 5.79 -14.76 -4.78
CA ILE A 34 4.66 -15.04 -3.91
C ILE A 34 3.69 -15.94 -4.67
N VAL A 35 3.36 -17.10 -4.12
CA VAL A 35 2.32 -17.98 -4.66
C VAL A 35 1.03 -17.82 -3.85
N PRO A 36 -0.14 -18.21 -4.38
CA PRO A 36 -1.42 -18.00 -3.68
C PRO A 36 -1.47 -18.54 -2.24
N ALA A 37 -0.75 -19.64 -1.95
CA ALA A 37 -0.66 -20.22 -0.61
C ALA A 37 0.11 -19.36 0.39
N ASP A 38 0.99 -18.48 -0.08
CA ASP A 38 1.82 -17.60 0.76
C ASP A 38 1.11 -16.30 1.14
N LEU A 39 -0.04 -16.00 0.55
CA LEU A 39 -0.78 -14.76 0.77
C LEU A 39 -1.19 -14.60 2.24
N LYS A 40 -0.79 -13.49 2.84
CA LYS A 40 -1.17 -13.12 4.21
C LYS A 40 -2.32 -12.13 4.15
N TRP A 41 -3.52 -12.65 4.31
CA TRP A 41 -4.74 -11.85 4.33
C TRP A 41 -4.95 -11.22 5.70
N SER A 42 -5.29 -9.93 5.72
CA SER A 42 -5.71 -9.18 6.91
C SER A 42 -6.98 -8.38 6.62
N PRO A 43 -7.78 -8.04 7.65
CA PRO A 43 -8.90 -7.13 7.47
C PRO A 43 -8.48 -5.81 6.83
N LEU A 44 -9.35 -5.22 6.01
CA LEU A 44 -9.16 -3.89 5.41
C LEU A 44 -10.17 -2.91 6.03
N PRO A 45 -9.83 -2.27 7.18
CA PRO A 45 -10.78 -1.49 7.97
C PRO A 45 -11.26 -0.21 7.28
N SER A 46 -10.58 0.24 6.24
CA SER A 46 -11.01 1.38 5.42
C SER A 46 -12.17 1.05 4.46
N MET A 47 -12.54 -0.22 4.34
CA MET A 47 -13.70 -0.67 3.56
C MET A 47 -14.75 -1.32 4.45
N PRO A 48 -16.01 -1.45 4.02
CA PRO A 48 -17.05 -2.15 4.75
C PRO A 48 -16.60 -3.54 5.21
N LYS A 49 -17.21 -4.03 6.29
CA LYS A 49 -16.85 -5.29 6.95
C LYS A 49 -16.82 -6.45 5.97
N GLY A 50 -15.76 -7.26 6.06
CA GLY A 50 -15.53 -8.44 5.23
C GLY A 50 -14.47 -8.26 4.15
N ALA A 51 -14.14 -7.02 3.79
CA ALA A 51 -13.01 -6.76 2.91
C ALA A 51 -11.68 -7.15 3.55
N GLN A 52 -10.79 -7.73 2.74
CA GLN A 52 -9.45 -8.14 3.16
C GLN A 52 -8.40 -7.64 2.17
N ILE A 53 -7.18 -7.48 2.66
CA ILE A 53 -6.00 -7.07 1.90
C ILE A 53 -4.86 -8.06 2.09
N ALA A 54 -4.08 -8.28 1.01
CA ALA A 54 -2.78 -8.92 1.08
C ALA A 54 -1.76 -8.04 0.35
N VAL A 55 -0.69 -7.65 1.03
CA VAL A 55 0.38 -6.83 0.42
C VAL A 55 1.35 -7.76 -0.30
N LEU A 56 1.56 -7.51 -1.60
CA LEU A 56 2.46 -8.27 -2.46
C LEU A 56 3.81 -7.57 -2.61
N HIS A 57 3.79 -6.23 -2.70
CA HIS A 57 5.00 -5.42 -2.86
C HIS A 57 4.79 -4.04 -2.27
N GLY A 58 5.87 -3.46 -1.74
CA GLY A 58 5.87 -2.10 -1.21
C GLY A 58 4.96 -1.90 0.01
N SER A 59 4.52 -0.67 0.19
CA SER A 59 3.59 -0.30 1.27
C SER A 59 2.54 0.67 0.74
N PRO A 60 1.24 0.32 0.82
CA PRO A 60 0.18 1.24 0.39
C PRO A 60 0.10 2.52 1.24
N ALA A 61 0.67 2.51 2.46
CA ALA A 61 0.65 3.66 3.37
C ALA A 61 1.87 4.60 3.21
N LYS A 62 2.83 4.27 2.33
CA LYS A 62 4.08 5.05 2.16
C LYS A 62 4.24 5.51 0.71
N PRO A 63 5.01 6.59 0.46
CA PRO A 63 5.39 6.95 -0.90
C PRO A 63 6.13 5.81 -1.62
N GLY A 64 5.84 5.62 -2.89
CA GLY A 64 6.46 4.62 -3.76
C GLY A 64 5.48 3.61 -4.33
N LEU A 65 6.01 2.75 -5.19
CA LEU A 65 5.23 1.69 -5.83
C LEU A 65 4.72 0.69 -4.80
N PHE A 66 3.44 0.37 -4.87
CA PHE A 66 2.85 -0.74 -4.14
C PHE A 66 2.03 -1.65 -5.05
N THR A 67 1.93 -2.91 -4.65
CA THR A 67 1.00 -3.89 -5.24
C THR A 67 0.31 -4.66 -4.13
N ILE A 68 -1.00 -4.71 -4.18
CA ILE A 68 -1.85 -5.41 -3.21
C ILE A 68 -2.88 -6.27 -3.92
N TYR A 69 -3.33 -7.31 -3.22
CA TYR A 69 -4.61 -7.94 -3.53
C TYR A 69 -5.68 -7.43 -2.56
N VAL A 70 -6.86 -7.21 -3.09
CA VAL A 70 -8.09 -6.96 -2.32
C VAL A 70 -9.05 -8.10 -2.56
N LYS A 71 -9.64 -8.59 -1.48
CA LYS A 71 -10.65 -9.65 -1.50
C LYS A 71 -11.94 -9.14 -0.89
N LEU A 72 -13.01 -9.23 -1.64
CA LEU A 72 -14.35 -8.84 -1.24
C LEU A 72 -15.25 -10.09 -1.14
N PRO A 73 -16.04 -10.26 -0.09
CA PRO A 73 -16.97 -11.38 0.00
C PRO A 73 -18.10 -11.26 -1.03
N ALA A 74 -18.88 -12.30 -1.18
CA ALA A 74 -20.14 -12.25 -1.93
C ALA A 74 -21.12 -11.23 -1.31
N ASN A 75 -21.98 -10.62 -2.14
CA ASN A 75 -22.99 -9.63 -1.75
C ASN A 75 -22.42 -8.39 -1.04
N PHE A 76 -21.17 -8.04 -1.38
CA PHE A 76 -20.50 -6.87 -0.83
C PHE A 76 -20.91 -5.62 -1.61
N LYS A 77 -21.15 -4.52 -0.89
CA LYS A 77 -21.41 -3.20 -1.49
C LYS A 77 -20.36 -2.22 -1.03
N LEU A 78 -19.76 -1.53 -1.98
CA LEU A 78 -18.81 -0.46 -1.75
C LEU A 78 -19.48 0.86 -2.16
N PRO A 79 -19.84 1.71 -1.19
CA PRO A 79 -20.50 2.98 -1.43
C PRO A 79 -19.68 3.90 -2.33
N VAL A 80 -20.26 5.05 -2.71
CA VAL A 80 -19.56 6.03 -3.53
C VAL A 80 -18.29 6.51 -2.82
N HIS A 81 -17.18 6.30 -3.48
CA HIS A 81 -15.84 6.60 -2.96
C HIS A 81 -14.89 7.03 -4.08
N SER A 82 -13.78 7.61 -3.69
CA SER A 82 -12.66 7.92 -4.57
C SER A 82 -11.33 7.54 -3.89
N HIS A 83 -10.23 7.68 -4.60
CA HIS A 83 -8.90 7.43 -4.07
C HIS A 83 -7.97 8.62 -4.39
N PRO A 84 -7.01 8.94 -3.52
CA PRO A 84 -6.08 10.05 -3.76
C PRO A 84 -5.01 9.73 -4.80
N ASP A 85 -4.73 8.45 -5.02
CA ASP A 85 -3.68 7.94 -5.90
C ASP A 85 -4.22 7.49 -7.25
N GLU A 86 -3.34 7.50 -8.23
CA GLU A 86 -3.55 6.86 -9.52
C GLU A 86 -3.27 5.36 -9.39
N ARG A 87 -4.18 4.54 -9.90
CA ARG A 87 -4.09 3.10 -9.77
C ARG A 87 -4.59 2.34 -10.98
N VAL A 88 -4.00 1.18 -11.18
CA VAL A 88 -4.51 0.17 -12.11
C VAL A 88 -5.04 -1.03 -11.32
N ARG A 89 -6.07 -1.65 -11.85
CA ARG A 89 -6.72 -2.82 -11.26
C ARG A 89 -6.82 -3.92 -12.28
N THR A 90 -6.52 -5.16 -11.87
CA THR A 90 -6.76 -6.37 -12.65
C THR A 90 -7.59 -7.34 -11.83
N ILE A 91 -8.70 -7.82 -12.38
CA ILE A 91 -9.54 -8.83 -11.72
C ILE A 91 -8.85 -10.18 -11.82
N ILE A 92 -8.67 -10.84 -10.68
CA ILE A 92 -8.02 -12.15 -10.57
C ILE A 92 -9.04 -13.28 -10.54
N SER A 93 -10.12 -13.12 -9.77
CA SER A 93 -11.21 -14.11 -9.68
C SER A 93 -12.53 -13.44 -9.31
N GLY A 94 -13.62 -14.05 -9.71
CA GLY A 94 -14.97 -13.53 -9.55
C GLY A 94 -15.26 -12.35 -10.47
N THR A 95 -16.51 -11.92 -10.53
CA THR A 95 -16.93 -10.78 -11.34
C THR A 95 -17.17 -9.56 -10.45
N TYR A 96 -16.37 -8.52 -10.65
CA TYR A 96 -16.52 -7.22 -9.97
C TYR A 96 -17.45 -6.33 -10.77
N TYR A 97 -18.41 -5.70 -10.14
CA TYR A 97 -19.33 -4.76 -10.76
C TYR A 97 -19.04 -3.35 -10.28
N SER A 98 -18.76 -2.43 -11.19
CA SER A 98 -18.41 -1.06 -10.84
C SER A 98 -18.92 -0.05 -11.86
N ALA A 99 -19.15 1.17 -11.42
CA ALA A 99 -19.48 2.30 -12.27
C ALA A 99 -18.83 3.59 -11.73
N ILE A 100 -18.57 4.52 -12.63
CA ILE A 100 -18.15 5.88 -12.31
C ILE A 100 -19.40 6.71 -12.04
N GLY A 101 -19.35 7.53 -11.00
CA GLY A 101 -20.42 8.45 -10.62
C GLY A 101 -20.42 8.77 -9.14
N ASP A 102 -21.09 9.86 -8.81
CA ASP A 102 -21.27 10.40 -7.46
C ASP A 102 -22.60 9.95 -6.80
N LYS A 103 -23.35 9.12 -7.49
CA LYS A 103 -24.61 8.53 -7.02
C LYS A 103 -24.69 7.07 -7.43
N VAL A 104 -25.10 6.22 -6.49
CA VAL A 104 -25.35 4.80 -6.78
C VAL A 104 -26.50 4.67 -7.77
N ASP A 105 -26.22 4.05 -8.90
CA ASP A 105 -27.17 3.72 -9.96
C ASP A 105 -26.83 2.34 -10.51
N SER A 106 -27.58 1.34 -10.10
CA SER A 106 -27.34 -0.07 -10.45
C SER A 106 -27.42 -0.33 -11.97
N SER A 107 -28.13 0.51 -12.71
CA SER A 107 -28.23 0.38 -14.18
C SER A 107 -26.93 0.71 -14.92
N LYS A 108 -26.02 1.44 -14.26
CA LYS A 108 -24.70 1.86 -14.79
C LYS A 108 -23.59 0.85 -14.46
N LEU A 109 -23.85 -0.11 -13.59
CA LEU A 109 -22.83 -1.09 -13.21
C LEU A 109 -22.38 -1.92 -14.42
N MET A 110 -21.11 -1.88 -14.70
CA MET A 110 -20.45 -2.73 -15.69
C MET A 110 -19.82 -3.92 -15.01
N ALA A 111 -19.87 -5.08 -15.67
CA ALA A 111 -19.22 -6.30 -15.21
C ALA A 111 -17.73 -6.29 -15.61
N PHE A 112 -16.87 -6.61 -14.65
CA PHE A 112 -15.44 -6.80 -14.82
C PHE A 112 -15.11 -8.26 -14.47
N PRO A 113 -15.16 -9.19 -15.43
CA PRO A 113 -14.79 -10.59 -15.21
C PRO A 113 -13.27 -10.75 -15.01
N PRO A 114 -12.79 -11.96 -14.60
CA PRO A 114 -11.37 -12.25 -14.47
C PRO A 114 -10.56 -11.89 -15.70
N GLY A 115 -9.36 -11.31 -15.51
CA GLY A 115 -8.50 -10.80 -16.56
C GLY A 115 -8.81 -9.35 -16.99
N THR A 116 -9.94 -8.78 -16.57
CA THR A 116 -10.26 -7.38 -16.90
C THR A 116 -9.25 -6.44 -16.24
N PHE A 117 -8.66 -5.57 -17.07
CA PHE A 117 -7.83 -4.45 -16.63
C PHE A 117 -8.64 -3.16 -16.59
N SER A 118 -8.40 -2.32 -15.61
CA SER A 118 -8.96 -0.97 -15.56
C SER A 118 -7.95 0.01 -14.95
N HIS A 119 -7.95 1.23 -15.48
CA HIS A 119 -7.24 2.38 -14.91
C HIS A 119 -8.25 3.28 -14.20
N VAL A 120 -7.92 3.71 -13.00
CA VAL A 120 -8.75 4.61 -12.19
C VAL A 120 -7.91 5.83 -11.83
N PRO A 121 -8.18 7.00 -12.44
CA PRO A 121 -7.51 8.25 -12.11
C PRO A 121 -7.79 8.67 -10.66
N PRO A 122 -6.90 9.49 -10.05
CA PRO A 122 -7.13 10.06 -8.73
C PRO A 122 -8.45 10.84 -8.65
N LYS A 123 -9.12 10.76 -7.50
CA LYS A 123 -10.32 11.53 -7.15
C LYS A 123 -11.55 11.31 -8.06
N VAL A 124 -11.55 10.24 -8.84
CA VAL A 124 -12.73 9.83 -9.59
C VAL A 124 -13.70 9.11 -8.67
N TRP A 125 -14.92 9.65 -8.54
CA TRP A 125 -15.99 9.03 -7.78
C TRP A 125 -16.49 7.79 -8.50
N GLN A 126 -16.58 6.69 -7.76
CA GLN A 126 -17.04 5.40 -8.24
C GLN A 126 -17.78 4.64 -7.13
N PHE A 127 -18.58 3.67 -7.51
CA PHE A 127 -19.21 2.73 -6.59
C PHE A 127 -19.14 1.33 -7.16
N ALA A 128 -19.30 0.33 -6.31
CA ALA A 128 -19.11 -1.04 -6.73
C ALA A 128 -19.90 -2.04 -5.89
N GLU A 129 -20.05 -3.24 -6.43
CA GLU A 129 -20.59 -4.37 -5.71
C GLU A 129 -19.95 -5.69 -6.18
N THR A 130 -20.05 -6.70 -5.33
CA THR A 130 -19.99 -8.10 -5.74
C THR A 130 -21.41 -8.68 -5.65
N ARG A 131 -21.67 -9.75 -6.37
CA ARG A 131 -22.95 -10.46 -6.30
C ARG A 131 -22.77 -11.75 -5.51
N ASP A 132 -23.17 -12.86 -6.02
CA ASP A 132 -23.24 -14.17 -5.40
C ASP A 132 -21.88 -14.87 -5.21
N GLU A 133 -20.80 -14.25 -5.66
CA GLU A 133 -19.44 -14.81 -5.54
C GLU A 133 -18.43 -13.83 -4.88
N GLN A 134 -17.40 -14.41 -4.28
CA GLN A 134 -16.24 -13.67 -3.80
C GLN A 134 -15.42 -13.14 -4.98
N VAL A 135 -14.91 -11.92 -4.84
CA VAL A 135 -14.03 -11.29 -5.84
C VAL A 135 -12.65 -11.05 -5.27
N VAL A 136 -11.64 -11.34 -6.06
CA VAL A 136 -10.24 -10.94 -5.78
C VAL A 136 -9.74 -10.12 -6.95
N PHE A 137 -9.15 -8.96 -6.65
CA PHE A 137 -8.49 -8.14 -7.65
C PHE A 137 -7.15 -7.62 -7.15
N GLN A 138 -6.23 -7.41 -8.09
CA GLN A 138 -4.96 -6.74 -7.85
C GLN A 138 -5.12 -5.23 -8.04
N ILE A 139 -4.45 -4.46 -7.19
CA ILE A 139 -4.20 -3.04 -7.38
C ILE A 139 -2.71 -2.80 -7.38
N THR A 140 -2.25 -2.01 -8.34
CA THR A 140 -0.91 -1.43 -8.36
C THR A 140 -1.05 0.08 -8.49
N GLY A 141 -0.33 0.81 -7.65
CA GLY A 141 -0.37 2.28 -7.61
C GLY A 141 0.89 2.88 -6.99
N ILE A 142 0.91 4.21 -6.90
CA ILE A 142 1.95 4.96 -6.21
C ILE A 142 1.35 5.49 -4.91
N GLY A 143 1.87 5.01 -3.78
CA GLY A 143 1.40 5.43 -2.46
C GLY A 143 1.88 6.84 -2.04
N PRO A 144 1.32 7.38 -0.95
CA PRO A 144 0.35 6.73 -0.09
C PRO A 144 -1.05 6.67 -0.70
N THR A 145 -1.77 5.59 -0.41
CA THR A 145 -3.16 5.42 -0.85
C THR A 145 -4.13 5.47 0.32
N ASP A 146 -5.36 5.87 0.06
CA ASP A 146 -6.50 5.80 0.97
C ASP A 146 -7.80 5.66 0.16
N ILE A 147 -8.92 5.66 0.86
CA ILE A 147 -10.27 5.72 0.32
C ILE A 147 -11.03 6.86 0.97
N ASP A 148 -11.59 7.73 0.13
CA ASP A 148 -12.44 8.85 0.52
C ASP A 148 -13.89 8.51 0.17
N TYR A 149 -14.78 8.53 1.16
CA TYR A 149 -16.21 8.31 0.93
C TYR A 149 -16.92 9.63 0.67
N LEU A 150 -17.78 9.67 -0.35
CA LEU A 150 -18.56 10.86 -0.65
C LEU A 150 -19.49 11.24 0.50
N ASN A 151 -20.19 10.25 1.07
CA ASN A 151 -20.95 10.44 2.30
C ASN A 151 -20.12 9.96 3.49
N ALA A 152 -19.86 10.85 4.43
CA ALA A 152 -19.06 10.56 5.61
C ALA A 152 -19.65 9.43 6.50
N ALA A 153 -20.96 9.20 6.43
CA ALA A 153 -21.61 8.10 7.16
C ALA A 153 -21.30 6.72 6.57
N ASP A 154 -20.80 6.65 5.34
CA ASP A 154 -20.41 5.40 4.69
C ASP A 154 -19.00 4.97 5.06
N ASP A 155 -18.21 5.85 5.70
CA ASP A 155 -16.84 5.53 6.13
C ASP A 155 -16.84 4.64 7.38
N PRO A 156 -16.47 3.36 7.27
CA PRO A 156 -16.53 2.43 8.39
C PRO A 156 -15.55 2.73 9.52
N ARG A 157 -14.62 3.66 9.31
CA ARG A 157 -13.64 4.11 10.32
C ARG A 157 -14.21 5.15 11.27
N LYS A 158 -15.35 5.75 10.92
CA LYS A 158 -16.02 6.77 11.74
C LYS A 158 -17.01 6.13 12.72
N PRO A 159 -17.20 6.71 13.89
CA PRO A 159 -18.27 6.28 14.80
C PRO A 159 -19.62 6.40 14.09
N GLN A 160 -20.45 5.38 14.25
CA GLN A 160 -21.83 5.36 13.79
C GLN A 160 -22.77 5.82 14.89
#